data_6a6439e3fa0ea37b9da9ac61ff023549
#
_entry.id   6a6439e3fa0ea37b9da9ac61ff023549
#
_cell.length_a   1.000
_cell.length_b   1.000
_cell.length_c   1.000
_cell.angle_alpha   90.00
_cell.angle_beta   90.00
_cell.angle_gamma   90.00
#
_symmetry.space_group_name_H-M   'P 1'
#
loop_
_entity.id
_entity.type
_entity.pdbx_description
1 polymer ?
#
loop_
_entity_poly.entity_id
_entity_poly.type
_entity_poly.pdbx_seq_one_letter_code
_entity_poly.pdbx_strand_id
1 'polypeptide(L)'
;MVVAAVLVLSAVSVVRIQSVWATSQADNACYTVLGTLRQARRSALTEQRKFVVTFATPGLMVVQRVEPNLQLTEISRATLLSGMEFRAEPGIPTSTHDTPDHFGTGSVAIDFNGGNQIFFHSDGSARDATGRVNNGVVYMARPGDIGSSRAVTLFGATGRIKDWRLSPLAWRWI
;
A
#
# COMPACT_ATOMS: atom_id res chain seq x y z
N MET A 1 49.11 -10.57 -1.22
CA MET A 1 48.05 -10.84 -0.21
C MET A 1 47.13 -9.67 0.09
N VAL A 2 47.61 -8.43 0.18
CA VAL A 2 46.77 -7.24 0.50
C VAL A 2 45.68 -7.01 -0.55
N VAL A 3 45.97 -7.16 -1.85
CA VAL A 3 44.99 -6.98 -2.95
C VAL A 3 43.83 -7.96 -2.88
N ALA A 4 44.08 -9.21 -2.50
CA ALA A 4 43.04 -10.23 -2.34
C ALA A 4 42.07 -9.88 -1.16
N ALA A 5 42.60 -9.37 -0.06
CA ALA A 5 41.80 -8.94 1.08
C ALA A 5 40.92 -7.73 0.75
N VAL A 6 41.40 -6.78 -0.03
CA VAL A 6 40.62 -5.61 -0.49
C VAL A 6 39.47 -6.03 -1.42
N LEU A 7 39.72 -6.99 -2.33
CA LEU A 7 38.69 -7.49 -3.24
C LEU A 7 37.58 -8.25 -2.49
N VAL A 8 37.89 -9.02 -1.46
CA VAL A 8 36.89 -9.72 -0.64
C VAL A 8 36.06 -8.74 0.16
N LEU A 9 36.67 -7.71 0.78
CA LEU A 9 35.95 -6.68 1.54
C LEU A 9 35.04 -5.85 0.66
N SER A 10 35.43 -5.51 -0.57
CA SER A 10 34.57 -4.78 -1.50
C SER A 10 33.39 -5.61 -1.99
N ALA A 11 33.55 -6.90 -2.25
CA ALA A 11 32.46 -7.77 -2.65
C ALA A 11 31.38 -7.92 -1.57
N VAL A 12 31.77 -8.06 -0.30
CA VAL A 12 30.83 -8.15 0.83
C VAL A 12 30.06 -6.84 1.04
N SER A 13 30.71 -5.68 0.82
CA SER A 13 30.07 -4.37 0.97
C SER A 13 28.97 -4.12 -0.06
N VAL A 14 29.15 -4.55 -1.30
CA VAL A 14 28.15 -4.36 -2.39
C VAL A 14 26.87 -5.14 -2.11
N VAL A 15 26.95 -6.36 -1.60
CA VAL A 15 25.77 -7.19 -1.29
C VAL A 15 24.93 -6.56 -0.16
N ARG A 16 25.56 -5.97 0.84
CA ARG A 16 24.88 -5.30 1.95
C ARG A 16 24.13 -4.02 1.51
N ILE A 17 24.70 -3.27 0.60
CA ILE A 17 24.10 -2.03 0.08
C ILE A 17 22.81 -2.36 -0.70
N GLN A 18 22.78 -3.40 -1.50
CA GLN A 18 21.61 -3.79 -2.30
C GLN A 18 20.40 -4.14 -1.43
N SER A 19 20.58 -4.81 -0.29
CA SER A 19 19.49 -5.16 0.61
C SER A 19 18.88 -3.95 1.31
N VAL A 20 19.68 -2.96 1.67
CA VAL A 20 19.23 -1.70 2.28
C VAL A 20 18.41 -0.88 1.28
N TRP A 21 18.86 -0.81 0.03
CA TRP A 21 18.12 -0.12 -1.04
C TRP A 21 16.75 -0.76 -1.30
N ALA A 22 16.69 -2.09 -1.36
CA ALA A 22 15.44 -2.81 -1.56
C ALA A 22 14.42 -2.53 -0.45
N THR A 23 14.87 -2.53 0.80
CA THR A 23 14.02 -2.21 1.96
C THR A 23 13.53 -0.77 1.90
N SER A 24 14.41 0.18 1.60
CA SER A 24 14.05 1.60 1.47
C SER A 24 13.02 1.85 0.37
N GLN A 25 13.12 1.17 -0.76
CA GLN A 25 12.13 1.26 -1.84
C GLN A 25 10.76 0.75 -1.42
N ALA A 26 10.71 -0.37 -0.68
CA ALA A 26 9.47 -0.93 -0.17
C ALA A 26 8.81 0.02 0.85
N ASP A 27 9.58 0.61 1.75
CA ASP A 27 9.08 1.58 2.73
C ASP A 27 8.56 2.85 2.03
N ASN A 28 9.29 3.36 1.03
CA ASN A 28 8.84 4.51 0.24
C ASN A 28 7.54 4.23 -0.54
N ALA A 29 7.37 3.04 -1.10
CA ALA A 29 6.14 2.63 -1.75
C ALA A 29 4.97 2.62 -0.74
N CYS A 30 5.19 2.07 0.46
CA CYS A 30 4.22 2.07 1.54
C CYS A 30 3.82 3.50 1.95
N TYR A 31 4.80 4.39 2.14
CA TYR A 31 4.54 5.79 2.47
C TYR A 31 3.82 6.55 1.34
N THR A 32 4.04 6.19 0.09
CA THR A 32 3.31 6.77 -1.05
C THR A 32 1.83 6.41 -0.98
N VAL A 33 1.49 5.14 -0.76
CA VAL A 33 0.10 4.69 -0.58
C VAL A 33 -0.54 5.35 0.65
N LEU A 34 0.15 5.31 1.77
CA LEU A 34 -0.29 5.89 3.03
C LEU A 34 -0.57 7.40 2.89
N GLY A 35 0.34 8.12 2.26
CA GLY A 35 0.23 9.55 2.00
C GLY A 35 -0.95 9.89 1.10
N THR A 36 -1.12 9.14 0.01
CA THR A 36 -2.23 9.31 -0.94
C THR A 36 -3.59 9.11 -0.27
N LEU A 37 -3.76 8.03 0.50
CA LEU A 37 -5.00 7.76 1.23
C LEU A 37 -5.28 8.82 2.29
N ARG A 38 -4.27 9.23 3.07
CA ARG A 38 -4.40 10.29 4.08
C ARG A 38 -4.74 11.64 3.45
N GLN A 39 -4.16 11.96 2.30
CA GLN A 39 -4.47 13.17 1.55
C GLN A 39 -5.92 13.15 1.07
N ALA A 40 -6.37 12.08 0.41
CA ALA A 40 -7.74 11.95 -0.07
C ALA A 40 -8.76 12.09 1.08
N ARG A 41 -8.52 11.43 2.21
CA ARG A 41 -9.35 11.56 3.42
C ARG A 41 -9.37 12.98 3.95
N ARG A 42 -8.22 13.64 4.04
CA ARG A 42 -8.11 15.04 4.51
C ARG A 42 -8.88 15.98 3.58
N SER A 43 -8.72 15.82 2.26
CA SER A 43 -9.45 16.61 1.27
C SER A 43 -10.97 16.40 1.41
N ALA A 44 -11.43 15.16 1.63
CA ALA A 44 -12.85 14.89 1.85
C ALA A 44 -13.42 15.63 3.06
N LEU A 45 -12.68 15.64 4.18
CA LEU A 45 -13.05 16.38 5.39
C LEU A 45 -13.05 17.89 5.18
N THR A 46 -12.02 18.43 4.51
CA THR A 46 -11.83 19.88 4.34
C THR A 46 -12.80 20.46 3.32
N GLU A 47 -12.97 19.80 2.18
CA GLU A 47 -13.84 20.27 1.10
C GLU A 47 -15.30 19.87 1.29
N GLN A 48 -15.60 19.04 2.32
CA GLN A 48 -16.94 18.51 2.59
C GLN A 48 -17.55 17.79 1.37
N ARG A 49 -16.71 17.11 0.60
CA ARG A 49 -17.05 16.38 -0.63
C ARG A 49 -16.54 14.95 -0.58
N LYS A 50 -17.10 14.11 -1.44
CA LYS A 50 -16.60 12.74 -1.60
C LYS A 50 -15.35 12.76 -2.47
N PHE A 51 -14.36 11.96 -2.06
CA PHE A 51 -13.15 11.68 -2.83
C PHE A 51 -13.05 10.18 -3.06
N VAL A 52 -12.70 9.78 -4.26
CA VAL A 52 -12.45 8.39 -4.61
C VAL A 52 -10.97 8.18 -4.91
N VAL A 53 -10.42 7.13 -4.35
CA VAL A 53 -9.08 6.64 -4.71
C VAL A 53 -9.26 5.35 -5.48
N THR A 54 -8.79 5.35 -6.71
CA THR A 54 -8.79 4.17 -7.60
C THR A 54 -7.38 3.63 -7.70
N PHE A 55 -7.23 2.35 -7.45
CA PHE A 55 -5.98 1.62 -7.59
C PHE A 55 -5.96 0.87 -8.91
N ALA A 56 -4.87 0.98 -9.64
CA ALA A 56 -4.64 0.26 -10.89
C ALA A 56 -3.27 -0.39 -10.91
N THR A 57 -3.21 -1.65 -11.31
CA THR A 57 -1.95 -2.37 -11.48
C THR A 57 -1.15 -1.79 -12.66
N PRO A 58 0.17 -1.81 -12.62
CA PRO A 58 0.99 -2.41 -11.57
C PRO A 58 1.16 -1.57 -10.30
N GLY A 59 0.98 -0.25 -10.31
CA GLY A 59 1.28 0.58 -9.14
C GLY A 59 0.72 2.00 -9.21
N LEU A 60 -0.35 2.23 -9.97
CA LEU A 60 -0.96 3.55 -10.14
C LEU A 60 -2.10 3.77 -9.15
N MET A 61 -2.14 4.94 -8.54
CA MET A 61 -3.26 5.46 -7.76
C MET A 61 -3.75 6.77 -8.38
N VAL A 62 -5.05 6.90 -8.52
CA VAL A 62 -5.70 8.13 -9.00
C VAL A 62 -6.66 8.62 -7.93
N VAL A 63 -6.49 9.86 -7.50
CA VAL A 63 -7.40 10.52 -6.54
C VAL A 63 -8.30 11.45 -7.32
N GLN A 64 -9.59 11.26 -7.20
CA GLN A 64 -10.60 12.03 -7.89
C GLN A 64 -11.60 12.60 -6.88
N ARG A 65 -12.08 13.81 -7.14
CA ARG A 65 -13.18 14.41 -6.41
C ARG A 65 -14.49 14.12 -7.12
N VAL A 66 -15.52 13.79 -6.36
CA VAL A 66 -16.87 13.61 -6.88
C VAL A 66 -17.58 14.98 -6.88
N GLU A 67 -17.92 15.47 -8.05
CA GLU A 67 -18.62 16.74 -8.23
C GLU A 67 -20.14 16.59 -7.97
N PRO A 68 -20.90 17.69 -7.76
CA PRO A 68 -22.34 17.64 -7.52
C PRO A 68 -23.14 16.98 -8.66
N ASN A 69 -22.63 17.04 -9.87
CA ASN A 69 -23.19 16.39 -11.05
C ASN A 69 -22.75 14.93 -11.22
N LEU A 70 -22.12 14.35 -10.18
CA LEU A 70 -21.54 12.99 -10.14
C LEU A 70 -20.36 12.77 -11.09
N GLN A 71 -19.85 13.80 -11.73
CA GLN A 71 -18.61 13.71 -12.50
C GLN A 71 -17.41 13.55 -11.58
N LEU A 72 -16.37 12.87 -12.08
CA LEU A 72 -15.12 12.67 -11.39
C LEU A 72 -14.07 13.64 -11.95
N THR A 73 -13.55 14.51 -11.08
CA THR A 73 -12.45 15.41 -11.41
C THR A 73 -11.16 14.86 -10.81
N GLU A 74 -10.18 14.54 -11.66
CA GLU A 74 -8.87 14.08 -11.18
C GLU A 74 -8.16 15.23 -10.44
N ILE A 75 -7.74 14.95 -9.21
CA ILE A 75 -7.05 15.91 -8.33
C ILE A 75 -5.56 15.59 -8.25
N SER A 76 -5.23 14.32 -8.15
CA SER A 76 -3.82 13.90 -8.11
C SER A 76 -3.66 12.47 -8.60
N ARG A 77 -2.43 12.18 -9.00
CA ARG A 77 -2.01 10.85 -9.44
C ARG A 77 -0.69 10.52 -8.76
N ALA A 78 -0.56 9.30 -8.26
CA ALA A 78 0.67 8.79 -7.68
C ALA A 78 0.98 7.42 -8.26
N THR A 79 2.27 7.15 -8.45
CA THR A 79 2.74 5.85 -8.93
C THR A 79 3.77 5.31 -7.95
N LEU A 80 3.75 4.03 -7.69
CA LEU A 80 4.78 3.37 -6.89
C LEU A 80 6.14 3.51 -7.58
N LEU A 81 7.19 3.54 -6.78
CA LEU A 81 8.56 3.60 -7.31
C LEU A 81 8.86 2.38 -8.18
N SER A 82 9.78 2.55 -9.13
CA SER A 82 10.22 1.52 -10.05
C SER A 82 10.56 0.21 -9.32
N GLY A 83 10.02 -0.90 -9.82
CA GLY A 83 10.20 -2.24 -9.26
C GLY A 83 9.27 -2.60 -8.11
N MET A 84 8.40 -1.69 -7.66
CA MET A 84 7.33 -1.98 -6.69
C MET A 84 5.98 -2.05 -7.41
N GLU A 85 5.17 -3.01 -7.03
CA GLU A 85 3.84 -3.24 -7.62
C GLU A 85 2.79 -3.46 -6.52
N PHE A 86 1.54 -3.20 -6.83
CA PHE A 86 0.42 -3.74 -6.04
C PHE A 86 0.38 -5.23 -6.23
N ARG A 87 0.87 -5.94 -5.22
CA ARG A 87 1.10 -7.37 -5.29
C ARG A 87 1.05 -8.02 -3.91
N ALA A 88 0.30 -9.08 -3.80
CA ALA A 88 0.38 -10.04 -2.72
C ALA A 88 1.38 -11.13 -3.15
N GLU A 89 2.60 -11.11 -2.59
CA GLU A 89 3.61 -12.11 -2.95
C GLU A 89 3.20 -13.50 -2.46
N PRO A 90 3.45 -14.56 -3.26
CA PRO A 90 3.24 -15.92 -2.82
C PRO A 90 4.01 -16.22 -1.54
N GLY A 91 3.32 -16.79 -0.55
CA GLY A 91 3.92 -17.17 0.73
C GLY A 91 3.75 -16.15 1.85
N ILE A 92 3.14 -14.98 1.64
CA ILE A 92 2.70 -14.15 2.77
C ILE A 92 1.57 -14.85 3.53
N PRO A 93 1.36 -14.54 4.84
CA PRO A 93 0.25 -15.10 5.60
C PRO A 93 -1.11 -14.82 4.93
N THR A 94 -1.88 -15.87 4.66
CA THR A 94 -3.20 -15.80 3.99
C THR A 94 -4.37 -16.14 4.92
N SER A 95 -4.07 -16.62 6.13
CA SER A 95 -5.11 -16.81 7.14
C SER A 95 -5.68 -15.45 7.56
N THR A 96 -6.98 -15.32 7.62
CA THR A 96 -7.64 -14.08 8.06
C THR A 96 -7.21 -13.64 9.46
N HIS A 97 -6.73 -14.56 10.28
CA HIS A 97 -6.17 -14.25 11.59
C HIS A 97 -4.79 -13.60 11.50
N ASP A 98 -4.02 -13.93 10.48
CA ASP A 98 -2.62 -13.50 10.32
C ASP A 98 -2.47 -12.35 9.31
N THR A 99 -3.56 -11.94 8.66
CA THR A 99 -3.55 -10.78 7.76
C THR A 99 -3.50 -9.45 8.54
N PRO A 100 -3.01 -8.36 7.94
CA PRO A 100 -2.95 -7.05 8.57
C PRO A 100 -4.33 -6.55 9.03
N ASP A 101 -4.49 -6.19 10.31
CA ASP A 101 -5.78 -5.81 10.95
C ASP A 101 -6.91 -6.84 10.73
N HIS A 102 -6.59 -8.09 10.36
CA HIS A 102 -7.55 -9.14 9.98
C HIS A 102 -8.39 -8.77 8.73
N PHE A 103 -7.82 -7.94 7.84
CA PHE A 103 -8.46 -7.55 6.58
C PHE A 103 -7.85 -8.30 5.39
N GLY A 104 -8.71 -8.59 4.42
CA GLY A 104 -8.32 -9.26 3.19
C GLY A 104 -7.96 -10.74 3.35
N THR A 105 -7.58 -11.35 2.25
CA THR A 105 -7.27 -12.78 2.15
C THR A 105 -5.79 -13.07 2.01
N GLY A 106 -4.95 -12.04 1.84
CA GLY A 106 -3.52 -12.21 1.53
C GLY A 106 -3.23 -12.76 0.13
N SER A 107 -4.25 -13.03 -0.67
CA SER A 107 -4.12 -13.56 -2.04
C SER A 107 -4.39 -12.52 -3.13
N VAL A 108 -5.08 -11.45 -2.79
CA VAL A 108 -5.44 -10.35 -3.69
C VAL A 108 -4.66 -9.10 -3.28
N ALA A 109 -4.04 -8.43 -4.25
CA ALA A 109 -3.19 -7.28 -3.98
C ALA A 109 -3.96 -6.07 -3.44
N ILE A 110 -5.18 -5.85 -3.93
CA ILE A 110 -6.06 -4.75 -3.54
C ILE A 110 -7.38 -5.38 -3.13
N ASP A 111 -7.67 -5.40 -1.85
CA ASP A 111 -8.84 -6.07 -1.31
C ASP A 111 -9.71 -5.09 -0.49
N PHE A 112 -10.65 -4.46 -1.20
CA PHE A 112 -11.71 -3.62 -0.66
C PHE A 112 -13.06 -4.27 -0.95
N ASN A 113 -13.32 -5.44 -0.35
CA ASN A 113 -14.55 -6.22 -0.58
C ASN A 113 -14.85 -6.46 -2.08
N GLY A 114 -13.81 -6.82 -2.84
CA GLY A 114 -13.93 -7.15 -4.27
C GLY A 114 -13.80 -5.98 -5.23
N GLY A 115 -13.45 -4.79 -4.73
CA GLY A 115 -13.21 -3.60 -5.55
C GLY A 115 -11.78 -3.08 -5.46
N ASN A 116 -11.42 -2.24 -6.42
CA ASN A 116 -10.16 -1.50 -6.46
C ASN A 116 -10.34 0.00 -6.17
N GLN A 117 -11.49 0.39 -5.63
CA GLN A 117 -11.83 1.77 -5.32
C GLN A 117 -12.27 1.91 -3.86
N ILE A 118 -11.95 3.05 -3.28
CA ILE A 118 -12.41 3.45 -1.97
C ILE A 118 -12.90 4.90 -1.99
N PHE A 119 -14.04 5.16 -1.39
CA PHE A 119 -14.68 6.48 -1.33
C PHE A 119 -14.54 7.05 0.08
N PHE A 120 -13.81 8.15 0.22
CA PHE A 120 -13.79 8.93 1.46
C PHE A 120 -14.95 9.91 1.45
N HIS A 121 -15.76 9.86 2.48
CA HIS A 121 -16.88 10.77 2.69
C HIS A 121 -16.46 11.98 3.52
N SER A 122 -17.33 13.02 3.54
CA SER A 122 -17.10 14.28 4.28
C SER A 122 -17.00 14.09 5.80
N ASP A 123 -17.43 12.96 6.34
CA ASP A 123 -17.25 12.56 7.74
C ASP A 123 -15.91 11.86 8.00
N GLY A 124 -15.08 11.67 6.98
CA GLY A 124 -13.81 10.97 7.04
C GLY A 124 -13.91 9.45 7.05
N SER A 125 -15.12 8.88 6.96
CA SER A 125 -15.32 7.45 6.79
C SER A 125 -14.97 7.01 5.38
N ALA A 126 -14.59 5.74 5.24
CA ALA A 126 -14.31 5.13 3.94
C ALA A 126 -15.40 4.11 3.61
N ARG A 127 -15.91 4.19 2.39
CA ARG A 127 -17.05 3.41 1.94
C ARG A 127 -16.83 2.84 0.54
N ASP A 128 -17.62 1.86 0.18
CA ASP A 128 -17.71 1.34 -1.20
C ASP A 128 -18.58 2.24 -2.09
N ALA A 129 -18.71 1.88 -3.36
CA ALA A 129 -19.53 2.60 -4.32
C ALA A 129 -21.04 2.60 -3.95
N THR A 130 -21.49 1.65 -3.12
CA THR A 130 -22.88 1.56 -2.64
C THR A 130 -23.13 2.37 -1.38
N GLY A 131 -22.08 2.99 -0.79
CA GLY A 131 -22.14 3.77 0.43
C GLY A 131 -22.03 2.97 1.73
N ARG A 132 -21.73 1.67 1.67
CA ARG A 132 -21.49 0.84 2.86
C ARG A 132 -20.07 1.06 3.37
N VAL A 133 -19.88 1.04 4.69
CA VAL A 133 -18.56 1.09 5.31
C VAL A 133 -17.70 -0.03 4.74
N ASN A 134 -16.51 0.33 4.26
CA ASN A 134 -15.63 -0.59 3.57
C ASN A 134 -14.25 -0.62 4.22
N ASN A 135 -13.91 -1.74 4.84
CA ASN A 135 -12.57 -2.03 5.31
C ASN A 135 -11.78 -2.66 4.17
N GLY A 136 -10.46 -2.56 4.23
CA GLY A 136 -9.66 -3.26 3.24
C GLY A 136 -8.17 -3.12 3.47
N VAL A 137 -7.44 -3.78 2.59
CA VAL A 137 -5.98 -3.82 2.60
C VAL A 137 -5.44 -3.69 1.18
N VAL A 138 -4.31 -3.03 1.06
CA VAL A 138 -3.51 -2.95 -0.16
C VAL A 138 -2.15 -3.53 0.14
N TYR A 139 -1.80 -4.60 -0.56
CA TYR A 139 -0.48 -5.20 -0.52
C TYR A 139 0.40 -4.63 -1.63
N MET A 140 1.66 -4.46 -1.33
CA MET A 140 2.67 -4.05 -2.29
C MET A 140 3.97 -4.79 -2.03
N ALA A 141 4.63 -5.18 -3.12
CA ALA A 141 5.90 -5.88 -3.05
C ALA A 141 6.69 -5.69 -4.35
N ARG A 142 7.97 -6.01 -4.30
CA ARG A 142 8.77 -6.27 -5.50
C ARG A 142 8.51 -7.70 -5.94
N PRO A 143 8.22 -7.96 -7.22
CA PRO A 143 8.04 -9.32 -7.73
C PRO A 143 9.20 -10.25 -7.34
N GLY A 144 8.86 -11.38 -6.73
CA GLY A 144 9.83 -12.39 -6.30
C GLY A 144 10.61 -12.06 -5.01
N ASP A 145 10.31 -10.98 -4.32
CA ASP A 145 10.97 -10.59 -3.06
C ASP A 145 9.95 -10.43 -1.93
N ILE A 146 9.68 -11.53 -1.24
CA ILE A 146 8.75 -11.54 -0.10
C ILE A 146 9.19 -10.63 1.06
N GLY A 147 10.50 -10.38 1.23
CA GLY A 147 11.02 -9.47 2.24
C GLY A 147 10.66 -8.02 2.00
N SER A 148 10.34 -7.66 0.75
CA SER A 148 9.85 -6.35 0.36
C SER A 148 8.36 -6.14 0.64
N SER A 149 7.62 -7.18 1.09
CA SER A 149 6.16 -7.09 1.28
C SER A 149 5.80 -6.05 2.32
N ARG A 150 4.90 -5.15 1.92
CA ARG A 150 4.28 -4.12 2.76
C ARG A 150 2.77 -4.18 2.57
N ALA A 151 2.04 -3.71 3.57
CA ALA A 151 0.61 -3.58 3.45
C ALA A 151 0.13 -2.27 4.08
N VAL A 152 -0.95 -1.74 3.55
CA VAL A 152 -1.66 -0.61 4.14
C VAL A 152 -3.10 -1.04 4.35
N THR A 153 -3.56 -0.93 5.60
CA THR A 153 -4.95 -1.23 5.97
C THR A 153 -5.76 0.03 6.16
N LEU A 154 -7.04 -0.06 5.82
CA LEU A 154 -8.01 0.99 5.99
C LEU A 154 -9.20 0.46 6.79
N PHE A 155 -9.45 1.06 7.94
CA PHE A 155 -10.66 0.80 8.73
C PHE A 155 -11.74 1.81 8.35
N GLY A 156 -12.74 1.36 7.60
CA GLY A 156 -13.70 2.22 6.91
C GLY A 156 -14.55 3.09 7.83
N ALA A 157 -14.97 2.58 8.98
CA ALA A 157 -15.85 3.32 9.89
C ALA A 157 -15.24 4.64 10.40
N THR A 158 -13.92 4.66 10.63
CA THR A 158 -13.21 5.85 11.13
C THR A 158 -12.27 6.47 10.10
N GLY A 159 -12.06 5.78 8.97
CA GLY A 159 -11.03 6.15 8.00
C GLY A 159 -9.59 6.02 8.56
N ARG A 160 -9.38 5.22 9.60
CA ARG A 160 -8.04 4.96 10.14
C ARG A 160 -7.21 4.20 9.10
N ILE A 161 -6.03 4.70 8.83
CA ILE A 161 -5.08 4.10 7.88
C ILE A 161 -3.82 3.71 8.66
N LYS A 162 -3.38 2.46 8.49
CA LYS A 162 -2.22 1.90 9.19
C LYS A 162 -1.33 1.17 8.18
N ASP A 163 -0.04 1.26 8.38
CA ASP A 163 0.99 0.56 7.61
C ASP A 163 1.49 -0.67 8.34
N TRP A 164 1.93 -1.64 7.56
CA TRP A 164 2.41 -2.93 8.03
C TRP A 164 3.61 -3.39 7.20
N ARG A 165 4.52 -4.02 7.89
CA ARG A 165 5.69 -4.68 7.30
C ARG A 165 5.66 -6.16 7.61
N LEU A 166 5.91 -7.01 6.62
CA LEU A 166 6.11 -8.42 6.86
C LEU A 166 7.47 -8.62 7.52
N SER A 167 7.49 -9.28 8.67
CA SER A 167 8.72 -9.74 9.31
C SER A 167 9.08 -11.12 8.77
N PRO A 168 10.19 -11.25 8.00
CA PRO A 168 10.60 -12.55 7.47
C PRO A 168 10.98 -13.55 8.55
N LEU A 169 11.47 -13.08 9.70
CA LEU A 169 11.89 -13.92 10.83
C LEU A 169 10.71 -14.45 11.64
N ALA A 170 9.71 -13.61 11.86
CA ALA A 170 8.54 -13.97 12.66
C ALA A 170 7.35 -14.44 11.80
N TRP A 171 7.47 -14.34 10.48
CA TRP A 171 6.44 -14.67 9.49
C TRP A 171 5.08 -14.04 9.81
N ARG A 172 5.10 -12.81 10.28
CA ARG A 172 3.91 -12.04 10.66
C ARG A 172 4.05 -10.57 10.28
N TRP A 173 2.91 -9.89 10.18
CA TRP A 173 2.82 -8.45 9.98
C TRP A 173 3.09 -7.70 11.29
N ILE A 174 3.93 -6.66 11.23
CA ILE A 174 4.33 -5.80 12.34
C ILE A 174 4.22 -4.33 11.94
#